data_bc35aa402261abc3274e176759319c72
#
_entry.id   bc35aa402261abc3274e176759319c72
#
_cell.length_a   1.000
_cell.length_b   1.000
_cell.length_c   1.000
_cell.angle_alpha   90.00
_cell.angle_beta   90.00
_cell.angle_gamma   90.00
#
_symmetry.space_group_name_H-M   'P 1'
#
loop_
_entity.id
_entity.type
_entity.pdbx_description
1 polymer ?
#
loop_
_entity_poly.entity_id
_entity_poly.type
_entity_poly.pdbx_seq_one_letter_code
_entity_poly.pdbx_strand_id
1 'polypeptide(L)'
;MKKIYLLLLLSASLGFAQIPTGYYSTATGTGYTLKTQLFNKIKAHTAISYSPGLWNLYYTSDVRPDGKVWDIYSDCIFVFGTFAATGGNQDTGTLGSNECERYNREHTFPKSWFGGPSGVPMYTDAFHVMPTDKHDNSLRGNMPYGIVGGTSSYTTNNGAKIGICTAANTPASLIVFEPADQYKGDVARNYFYMATCYEDKIASWQKITTDGDAVLDGTSDHVYENWYLNLMLKWHAQDPVSQKEIDRNNAVYAVQGNRNPYIDHPEYACKIWSVACAALNTNSFELIADINIYPNPSNNQRVNIETENELDDIQLININGQIMQEIKKPSAQNHTYTLENLPKGFYFLKLSADSRSITKKIIIN
;
A
#
# COMPACT_ATOMS: atom_id res chain seq x y z
N MET A 1 -39.45 32.43 39.23
CA MET A 1 -37.98 32.29 39.04
C MET A 1 -37.74 31.15 38.07
N LYS A 2 -37.38 31.46 36.80
CA LYS A 2 -37.08 30.46 35.78
C LYS A 2 -35.60 30.07 35.91
N LYS A 3 -35.33 28.80 36.24
CA LYS A 3 -33.96 28.23 36.28
C LYS A 3 -33.53 27.94 34.86
N ILE A 4 -32.53 28.68 34.36
CA ILE A 4 -31.86 28.41 33.08
C ILE A 4 -30.78 27.36 33.36
N TYR A 5 -30.95 26.14 32.84
CA TYR A 5 -29.91 25.14 32.84
C TYR A 5 -28.99 25.37 31.63
N LEU A 6 -27.76 25.82 31.90
CA LEU A 6 -26.71 25.97 30.89
C LEU A 6 -26.17 24.54 30.60
N LEU A 7 -26.53 23.97 29.48
CA LEU A 7 -25.99 22.71 29.01
C LEU A 7 -24.61 23.00 28.39
N LEU A 8 -23.53 22.75 29.15
CA LEU A 8 -22.16 22.72 28.61
C LEU A 8 -22.00 21.49 27.74
N LEU A 9 -22.10 21.66 26.43
CA LEU A 9 -21.62 20.66 25.45
C LEU A 9 -20.09 20.65 25.51
N LEU A 10 -19.50 19.68 26.23
CA LEU A 10 -18.10 19.31 26.04
C LEU A 10 -18.02 18.67 24.66
N SER A 11 -17.63 19.40 23.64
CA SER A 11 -17.09 18.85 22.41
C SER A 11 -15.70 18.26 22.74
N ALA A 12 -15.62 16.95 22.98
CA ALA A 12 -14.38 16.24 22.92
C ALA A 12 -13.89 16.34 21.46
N SER A 13 -13.08 17.34 21.16
CA SER A 13 -12.25 17.34 19.96
C SER A 13 -11.31 16.16 20.13
N LEU A 14 -11.56 15.07 19.40
CA LEU A 14 -10.56 14.06 19.14
C LEU A 14 -9.42 14.81 18.47
N GLY A 15 -8.37 15.10 19.25
CA GLY A 15 -7.15 15.71 18.74
C GLY A 15 -6.46 14.70 17.87
N PHE A 16 -6.77 14.71 16.57
CA PHE A 16 -5.92 14.07 15.60
C PHE A 16 -4.56 14.75 15.72
N ALA A 17 -3.52 13.98 16.03
CA ALA A 17 -2.18 14.52 16.10
C ALA A 17 -1.81 15.01 14.70
N GLN A 18 -1.91 16.32 14.49
CA GLN A 18 -1.53 16.94 13.23
C GLN A 18 -0.02 16.87 13.05
N ILE A 19 0.41 16.82 11.79
CA ILE A 19 1.81 17.02 11.44
C ILE A 19 2.31 18.28 12.17
N PRO A 20 3.39 18.23 12.98
CA PRO A 20 3.87 19.41 13.69
C PRO A 20 4.15 20.56 12.72
N THR A 21 3.73 21.76 13.09
CA THR A 21 3.93 22.95 12.24
C THR A 21 5.40 23.09 11.84
N GLY A 22 5.67 23.21 10.54
CA GLY A 22 7.01 23.34 10.01
C GLY A 22 7.84 22.05 10.04
N TYR A 23 7.25 20.88 10.33
CA TYR A 23 8.02 19.62 10.40
C TYR A 23 8.82 19.34 9.12
N TYR A 24 8.25 19.61 7.95
CA TYR A 24 8.88 19.42 6.64
C TYR A 24 9.36 20.73 5.99
N SER A 25 9.55 21.82 6.75
CA SER A 25 9.92 23.14 6.21
C SER A 25 11.25 23.16 5.43
N THR A 26 12.14 22.20 5.68
CA THR A 26 13.41 22.04 4.98
C THR A 26 13.33 21.11 3.76
N ALA A 27 12.20 20.46 3.52
CA ALA A 27 11.99 19.53 2.42
C ALA A 27 11.36 20.25 1.21
N THR A 28 12.13 21.12 0.56
CA THR A 28 11.68 22.01 -0.52
C THR A 28 12.19 21.62 -1.91
N GLY A 29 13.07 20.64 -2.01
CA GLY A 29 13.67 20.17 -3.25
C GLY A 29 12.77 19.24 -4.06
N THR A 30 13.36 18.67 -5.11
CA THR A 30 12.77 17.61 -5.95
C THR A 30 13.81 16.52 -6.19
N GLY A 31 13.38 15.37 -6.71
CA GLY A 31 14.27 14.25 -6.97
C GLY A 31 15.02 13.82 -5.72
N TYR A 32 16.23 13.37 -5.89
CA TYR A 32 17.06 12.87 -4.79
C TYR A 32 17.49 13.96 -3.81
N THR A 33 17.48 15.24 -4.22
CA THR A 33 17.66 16.36 -3.28
C THR A 33 16.54 16.37 -2.22
N LEU A 34 15.29 16.18 -2.62
CA LEU A 34 14.17 16.05 -1.68
C LEU A 34 14.35 14.84 -0.77
N LYS A 35 14.77 13.70 -1.33
CA LYS A 35 15.00 12.46 -0.57
C LYS A 35 16.03 12.69 0.55
N THR A 36 17.17 13.30 0.23
CA THR A 36 18.23 13.64 1.21
C THR A 36 17.76 14.67 2.26
N GLN A 37 16.92 15.64 1.87
CA GLN A 37 16.32 16.58 2.82
C GLN A 37 15.37 15.85 3.80
N LEU A 38 14.57 14.91 3.32
CA LEU A 38 13.73 14.07 4.16
C LEU A 38 14.57 13.14 5.04
N PHE A 39 15.61 12.49 4.50
CA PHE A 39 16.57 11.71 5.29
C PHE A 39 17.10 12.52 6.47
N ASN A 40 17.61 13.74 6.23
CA ASN A 40 18.15 14.60 7.28
C ASN A 40 17.10 14.96 8.34
N LYS A 41 15.82 14.96 7.99
CA LYS A 41 14.72 15.24 8.91
C LYS A 41 14.33 14.02 9.76
N ILE A 42 14.36 12.80 9.19
CA ILE A 42 13.76 11.62 9.83
C ILE A 42 14.76 10.60 10.36
N LYS A 43 16.05 10.69 9.98
CA LYS A 43 17.09 9.72 10.37
C LYS A 43 17.37 9.67 11.86
N ALA A 44 17.23 10.80 12.55
CA ALA A 44 17.44 10.89 13.99
C ALA A 44 16.13 10.60 14.71
N HIS A 45 15.92 9.34 15.08
CA HIS A 45 14.76 8.89 15.85
C HIS A 45 15.17 8.08 17.06
N THR A 46 14.28 8.00 18.04
CA THR A 46 14.49 7.20 19.25
C THR A 46 14.25 5.74 18.91
N ALA A 47 15.28 4.92 19.07
CA ALA A 47 15.12 3.47 18.97
C ALA A 47 14.29 2.96 20.15
N ILE A 48 13.25 2.21 19.85
CA ILE A 48 12.44 1.52 20.86
C ILE A 48 12.97 0.10 21.08
N SER A 49 12.74 -0.48 22.26
CA SER A 49 13.19 -1.85 22.50
C SER A 49 12.34 -2.84 21.69
N TYR A 50 12.97 -3.90 21.18
CA TYR A 50 12.26 -4.97 20.49
C TYR A 50 11.22 -5.62 21.40
N SER A 51 11.54 -5.81 22.68
CA SER A 51 10.63 -6.26 23.72
C SER A 51 10.99 -5.54 25.02
N PRO A 52 10.04 -4.93 25.75
CA PRO A 52 8.60 -4.87 25.47
C PRO A 52 8.15 -3.70 24.58
N GLY A 53 9.08 -2.83 24.11
CA GLY A 53 8.75 -1.55 23.47
C GLY A 53 7.79 -1.67 22.28
N LEU A 54 8.10 -2.52 21.29
CA LEU A 54 7.20 -2.73 20.13
C LEU A 54 5.84 -3.30 20.55
N TRP A 55 5.83 -4.27 21.49
CA TRP A 55 4.56 -4.81 22.00
C TRP A 55 3.68 -3.74 22.64
N ASN A 56 4.28 -2.85 23.43
CA ASN A 56 3.55 -1.77 24.10
C ASN A 56 3.04 -0.73 23.08
N LEU A 57 3.82 -0.44 22.03
CA LEU A 57 3.43 0.50 20.99
C LEU A 57 2.19 0.03 20.25
N TYR A 58 2.06 -1.26 19.93
CA TYR A 58 0.94 -1.81 19.19
C TYR A 58 -0.42 -1.55 19.83
N TYR A 59 -0.50 -1.35 21.16
CA TYR A 59 -1.74 -0.96 21.85
C TYR A 59 -2.26 0.42 21.43
N THR A 60 -1.47 1.22 20.72
CA THR A 60 -1.85 2.54 20.24
C THR A 60 -1.69 2.72 18.74
N SER A 61 -0.74 2.03 18.13
CA SER A 61 -0.40 2.20 16.71
C SER A 61 -1.14 1.22 15.79
N ASP A 62 -1.48 0.03 16.28
CA ASP A 62 -2.01 -1.03 15.45
C ASP A 62 -3.31 -1.60 16.04
N VAL A 63 -4.24 -0.68 16.36
CA VAL A 63 -5.54 -0.99 17.00
C VAL A 63 -6.68 -0.84 16.00
N ARG A 64 -7.44 -1.92 15.81
CA ARG A 64 -8.69 -1.90 15.03
C ARG A 64 -9.79 -1.13 15.78
N PRO A 65 -10.83 -0.66 15.08
CA PRO A 65 -11.97 0.01 15.72
C PRO A 65 -12.67 -0.83 16.81
N ASP A 66 -12.57 -2.16 16.73
CA ASP A 66 -13.11 -3.09 17.73
C ASP A 66 -12.16 -3.35 18.91
N GLY A 67 -11.03 -2.63 19.00
CA GLY A 67 -10.02 -2.76 20.06
C GLY A 67 -9.12 -3.98 19.92
N LYS A 68 -9.11 -4.65 18.77
CA LYS A 68 -8.26 -5.81 18.48
C LYS A 68 -6.97 -5.38 17.76
N VAL A 69 -6.02 -6.30 17.66
CA VAL A 69 -4.79 -6.08 16.91
C VAL A 69 -5.10 -5.92 15.42
N TRP A 70 -4.48 -4.95 14.78
CA TRP A 70 -4.57 -4.78 13.34
C TRP A 70 -3.46 -5.57 12.65
N ASP A 71 -3.79 -6.74 12.19
CA ASP A 71 -2.93 -7.59 11.37
C ASP A 71 -3.06 -7.21 9.88
N ILE A 72 -1.94 -7.15 9.17
CA ILE A 72 -1.92 -6.85 7.73
C ILE A 72 -1.82 -8.09 6.84
N TYR A 73 -1.60 -9.27 7.43
CA TYR A 73 -1.46 -10.53 6.67
C TYR A 73 -2.69 -11.41 6.75
N SER A 74 -3.55 -11.19 7.75
CA SER A 74 -4.75 -11.99 7.93
C SER A 74 -5.94 -11.16 8.44
N ASP A 75 -7.14 -11.73 8.33
CA ASP A 75 -8.35 -11.20 8.96
C ASP A 75 -8.60 -11.82 10.35
N CYS A 76 -7.59 -12.44 10.93
CA CYS A 76 -7.66 -13.04 12.25
C CYS A 76 -7.94 -12.00 13.33
N ILE A 77 -8.72 -12.41 14.33
CA ILE A 77 -9.09 -11.54 15.46
C ILE A 77 -8.14 -11.82 16.63
N PHE A 78 -7.12 -10.98 16.79
CA PHE A 78 -6.16 -11.11 17.88
C PHE A 78 -6.45 -10.13 19.01
N VAL A 79 -6.42 -10.65 20.24
CA VAL A 79 -6.49 -9.87 21.48
C VAL A 79 -5.06 -9.49 21.91
N PHE A 80 -4.87 -8.23 22.31
CA PHE A 80 -3.58 -7.75 22.79
C PHE A 80 -3.11 -8.48 24.05
N GLY A 81 -1.78 -8.58 24.18
CA GLY A 81 -1.11 -9.18 25.32
C GLY A 81 -0.96 -10.69 25.24
N THR A 82 -0.30 -11.24 26.24
CA THR A 82 -0.07 -12.69 26.34
C THR A 82 -1.31 -13.41 26.90
N PHE A 83 -1.46 -14.69 26.60
CA PHE A 83 -2.57 -15.48 27.10
C PHE A 83 -2.65 -15.45 28.65
N ALA A 84 -1.51 -15.58 29.32
CA ALA A 84 -1.44 -15.58 30.78
C ALA A 84 -1.85 -14.24 31.42
N ALA A 85 -1.55 -13.11 30.76
CA ALA A 85 -1.81 -11.78 31.33
C ALA A 85 -3.23 -11.26 30.98
N THR A 86 -3.69 -11.49 29.77
CA THR A 86 -4.92 -10.85 29.24
C THR A 86 -5.86 -11.81 28.53
N GLY A 87 -5.53 -13.10 28.43
CA GLY A 87 -6.19 -14.03 27.52
C GLY A 87 -5.88 -13.75 26.05
N GLY A 88 -4.81 -13.00 25.76
CA GLY A 88 -4.46 -12.51 24.45
C GLY A 88 -3.66 -13.50 23.59
N ASN A 89 -3.37 -13.06 22.38
CA ASN A 89 -2.76 -13.91 21.35
C ASN A 89 -1.31 -13.55 21.04
N GLN A 90 -0.67 -12.67 21.85
CA GLN A 90 0.73 -12.31 21.66
C GLN A 90 1.64 -13.54 21.69
N ASP A 91 2.57 -13.63 20.75
CA ASP A 91 3.56 -14.69 20.68
C ASP A 91 4.50 -14.67 21.91
N THR A 92 4.62 -15.82 22.56
CA THR A 92 5.51 -16.10 23.70
C THR A 92 6.51 -17.21 23.40
N GLY A 93 6.68 -17.57 22.11
CA GLY A 93 7.53 -18.66 21.66
C GLY A 93 6.84 -20.02 21.56
N THR A 94 5.58 -20.11 21.97
CA THR A 94 4.76 -21.34 21.90
C THR A 94 3.54 -21.11 21.04
N LEU A 95 3.03 -22.15 20.35
CA LEU A 95 1.92 -22.09 19.40
C LEU A 95 2.22 -21.18 18.18
N GLY A 96 1.25 -21.00 17.30
CA GLY A 96 1.38 -20.24 16.06
C GLY A 96 1.93 -21.07 14.92
N SER A 97 1.63 -22.37 14.91
CA SER A 97 1.89 -23.26 13.78
C SER A 97 0.76 -23.19 12.74
N ASN A 98 -0.39 -22.65 13.12
CA ASN A 98 -1.54 -22.43 12.26
C ASN A 98 -1.94 -20.96 12.28
N GLU A 99 -2.58 -20.53 11.20
CA GLU A 99 -3.19 -19.21 11.07
C GLU A 99 -4.18 -18.97 12.22
N CYS A 100 -4.26 -17.73 12.70
CA CYS A 100 -5.13 -17.26 13.79
C CYS A 100 -4.79 -17.76 15.21
N GLU A 101 -3.65 -18.40 15.43
CA GLU A 101 -3.27 -18.81 16.79
C GLU A 101 -2.56 -17.70 17.57
N ARG A 102 -1.59 -17.03 16.95
CA ARG A 102 -0.75 -16.01 17.57
C ARG A 102 -0.39 -14.91 16.57
N TYR A 103 -0.24 -13.69 17.09
CA TYR A 103 0.41 -12.62 16.33
C TYR A 103 1.83 -12.37 16.85
N ASN A 104 2.73 -11.98 15.94
CA ASN A 104 4.09 -11.62 16.28
C ASN A 104 4.51 -10.30 15.59
N ARG A 105 5.81 -10.02 15.58
CA ARG A 105 6.41 -8.80 14.99
C ARG A 105 6.99 -9.14 13.64
N GLU A 106 6.38 -8.64 12.61
CA GLU A 106 6.83 -8.76 11.23
C GLU A 106 7.74 -7.60 10.85
N HIS A 107 8.88 -7.91 10.25
CA HIS A 107 9.71 -6.95 9.55
C HIS A 107 9.26 -6.89 8.08
N THR A 108 8.37 -5.96 7.72
CA THR A 108 7.89 -5.82 6.33
C THR A 108 9.06 -5.60 5.36
N PHE A 109 10.09 -4.88 5.76
CA PHE A 109 11.41 -4.90 5.14
C PHE A 109 12.27 -5.93 5.88
N PRO A 110 12.62 -7.09 5.29
CA PRO A 110 13.21 -8.20 6.01
C PRO A 110 14.51 -7.85 6.72
N LYS A 111 14.58 -8.20 7.99
CA LYS A 111 15.79 -7.94 8.82
C LYS A 111 17.05 -8.59 8.29
N SER A 112 16.93 -9.71 7.59
CA SER A 112 18.07 -10.39 6.98
C SER A 112 18.73 -9.56 5.88
N TRP A 113 17.97 -8.68 5.20
CA TRP A 113 18.50 -7.86 4.12
C TRP A 113 19.48 -6.79 4.60
N PHE A 114 19.35 -6.34 5.87
CA PHE A 114 20.30 -5.40 6.49
C PHE A 114 21.25 -6.04 7.52
N GLY A 115 21.40 -7.37 7.48
CA GLY A 115 22.39 -8.09 8.31
C GLY A 115 21.90 -8.54 9.67
N GLY A 116 20.59 -8.43 9.97
CA GLY A 116 19.99 -9.05 11.16
C GLY A 116 19.88 -8.16 12.39
N PRO A 117 19.74 -8.76 13.61
CA PRO A 117 19.17 -8.06 14.77
C PRO A 117 20.13 -7.22 15.59
N SER A 118 21.42 -7.24 15.36
CA SER A 118 22.38 -6.70 16.32
C SER A 118 22.49 -5.17 16.28
N GLY A 119 21.79 -4.51 17.21
CA GLY A 119 22.09 -3.14 17.66
C GLY A 119 21.85 -2.00 16.68
N VAL A 120 21.18 -2.23 15.58
CA VAL A 120 20.92 -1.23 14.56
C VAL A 120 19.52 -0.63 14.71
N PRO A 121 19.32 0.69 14.49
CA PRO A 121 18.02 1.31 14.70
C PRO A 121 16.91 0.66 13.85
N MET A 122 17.19 0.24 12.63
CA MET A 122 16.19 -0.37 11.73
C MET A 122 15.59 -1.67 12.27
N TYR A 123 16.28 -2.41 13.14
CA TYR A 123 15.74 -3.66 13.69
C TYR A 123 14.48 -3.43 14.55
N THR A 124 14.32 -2.25 15.13
CA THR A 124 13.19 -1.92 15.99
C THR A 124 12.39 -0.73 15.49
N ASP A 125 12.63 -0.27 14.25
CA ASP A 125 11.90 0.83 13.69
C ASP A 125 10.46 0.44 13.39
N ALA A 126 9.54 1.04 14.13
CA ALA A 126 8.13 0.70 14.09
C ALA A 126 7.46 1.02 12.76
N PHE A 127 8.06 1.86 11.89
CA PHE A 127 7.45 2.11 10.58
C PHE A 127 7.44 0.90 9.67
N HIS A 128 8.35 -0.05 9.87
CA HIS A 128 8.34 -1.29 9.10
C HIS A 128 8.21 -2.56 9.98
N VAL A 129 8.17 -2.43 11.31
CA VAL A 129 7.93 -3.57 12.21
C VAL A 129 6.49 -3.51 12.70
N MET A 130 5.66 -4.43 12.22
CA MET A 130 4.21 -4.44 12.40
C MET A 130 3.73 -5.75 13.04
N PRO A 131 2.59 -5.76 13.73
CA PRO A 131 2.00 -7.01 14.18
C PRO A 131 1.36 -7.74 13.00
N THR A 132 1.61 -9.04 12.90
CA THR A 132 0.99 -9.92 11.90
C THR A 132 0.76 -11.31 12.48
N ASP A 133 -0.08 -12.09 11.83
CA ASP A 133 -0.19 -13.51 12.11
C ASP A 133 1.18 -14.17 12.08
N LYS A 134 1.49 -14.97 13.11
CA LYS A 134 2.79 -15.60 13.25
C LYS A 134 3.04 -16.68 12.21
N HIS A 135 2.00 -17.44 11.83
CA HIS A 135 2.11 -18.48 10.82
C HIS A 135 2.41 -17.87 9.45
N ASP A 136 1.65 -16.86 9.06
CA ASP A 136 1.80 -16.17 7.79
C ASP A 136 3.16 -15.45 7.69
N ASN A 137 3.59 -14.80 8.76
CA ASN A 137 4.93 -14.23 8.87
C ASN A 137 6.01 -15.30 8.69
N SER A 138 5.84 -16.47 9.32
CA SER A 138 6.80 -17.58 9.18
C SER A 138 6.84 -18.13 7.75
N LEU A 139 5.71 -18.21 7.08
CA LEU A 139 5.63 -18.65 5.68
C LEU A 139 6.20 -17.59 4.73
N ARG A 140 5.92 -16.30 4.96
CA ARG A 140 6.50 -15.20 4.18
C ARG A 140 8.03 -15.20 4.30
N GLY A 141 8.57 -15.45 5.48
CA GLY A 141 10.01 -15.47 5.70
C GLY A 141 10.70 -14.17 5.27
N ASN A 142 11.66 -14.25 4.34
CA ASN A 142 12.39 -13.10 3.80
C ASN A 142 12.03 -12.78 2.35
N MET A 143 10.99 -13.42 1.81
CA MET A 143 10.58 -13.22 0.41
C MET A 143 10.26 -11.75 0.14
N PRO A 144 10.64 -11.22 -1.03
CA PRO A 144 10.19 -9.91 -1.48
C PRO A 144 8.66 -9.88 -1.60
N TYR A 145 8.10 -8.68 -1.53
CA TYR A 145 6.72 -8.50 -1.99
C TYR A 145 6.67 -8.49 -3.52
N GLY A 146 5.54 -8.96 -4.07
CA GLY A 146 5.39 -9.03 -5.53
C GLY A 146 3.95 -9.35 -5.93
N ILE A 147 3.70 -9.49 -7.21
CA ILE A 147 2.41 -9.94 -7.76
C ILE A 147 2.51 -11.42 -8.04
N VAL A 148 1.63 -12.20 -7.43
CA VAL A 148 1.54 -13.65 -7.65
C VAL A 148 0.62 -13.94 -8.82
N GLY A 149 1.15 -14.63 -9.84
CA GLY A 149 0.37 -15.08 -10.99
C GLY A 149 0.14 -16.59 -10.99
N GLY A 150 -0.96 -17.00 -11.60
CA GLY A 150 -1.31 -18.41 -11.69
C GLY A 150 -1.72 -19.00 -10.34
N THR A 151 -1.25 -20.23 -10.08
CA THR A 151 -1.58 -20.94 -8.83
C THR A 151 -0.67 -20.45 -7.70
N SER A 152 -1.25 -19.95 -6.61
CA SER A 152 -0.52 -19.69 -5.37
C SER A 152 -0.15 -20.98 -4.66
N SER A 153 1.02 -21.02 -4.02
CA SER A 153 1.42 -22.12 -3.15
C SER A 153 0.77 -22.04 -1.77
N TYR A 154 0.40 -20.83 -1.36
CA TYR A 154 -0.31 -20.53 -0.11
C TYR A 154 -1.17 -19.28 -0.29
N THR A 155 -2.31 -19.24 0.39
CA THR A 155 -3.20 -18.07 0.45
C THR A 155 -3.71 -17.93 1.87
N THR A 156 -3.55 -16.73 2.46
CA THR A 156 -4.05 -16.38 3.78
C THR A 156 -5.56 -16.14 3.75
N ASN A 157 -6.20 -16.06 4.91
CA ASN A 157 -7.65 -15.84 5.00
C ASN A 157 -8.10 -14.45 4.53
N ASN A 158 -7.21 -13.44 4.46
CA ASN A 158 -7.53 -12.14 3.86
C ASN A 158 -7.15 -12.03 2.37
N GLY A 159 -6.65 -13.12 1.77
CA GLY A 159 -6.32 -13.19 0.35
C GLY A 159 -4.89 -12.80 -0.02
N ALA A 160 -3.99 -12.57 0.94
CA ALA A 160 -2.56 -12.47 0.66
C ALA A 160 -2.03 -13.83 0.15
N LYS A 161 -0.98 -13.82 -0.68
CA LYS A 161 -0.55 -15.03 -1.43
C LYS A 161 0.94 -15.20 -1.46
N ILE A 162 1.39 -16.46 -1.56
CA ILE A 162 2.77 -16.82 -1.90
C ILE A 162 2.78 -17.55 -3.24
N GLY A 163 3.68 -17.17 -4.12
CA GLY A 163 3.82 -17.82 -5.43
C GLY A 163 4.88 -17.17 -6.31
N ILE A 164 4.92 -17.60 -7.56
CA ILE A 164 5.85 -17.05 -8.54
C ILE A 164 5.44 -15.64 -8.92
N CYS A 165 6.41 -14.72 -8.94
CA CYS A 165 6.20 -13.33 -9.34
C CYS A 165 5.90 -13.22 -10.83
N THR A 166 4.87 -12.43 -11.17
CA THR A 166 4.50 -12.12 -12.57
C THR A 166 4.60 -10.63 -12.89
N ALA A 167 5.16 -9.82 -11.98
CA ALA A 167 5.46 -8.44 -12.31
C ALA A 167 6.47 -8.38 -13.47
N ALA A 168 6.32 -7.40 -14.36
CA ALA A 168 7.18 -7.27 -15.52
C ALA A 168 8.65 -7.05 -15.11
N ASN A 169 9.58 -7.68 -15.84
CA ASN A 169 11.04 -7.56 -15.65
C ASN A 169 11.55 -8.08 -14.30
N THR A 170 10.85 -9.02 -13.67
CA THR A 170 11.33 -9.70 -12.46
C THR A 170 12.34 -10.77 -12.78
N PRO A 171 13.24 -11.15 -11.84
CA PRO A 171 14.05 -12.36 -11.97
C PRO A 171 13.19 -13.60 -12.22
N ALA A 172 13.65 -14.47 -13.09
CA ALA A 172 12.92 -15.70 -13.41
C ALA A 172 12.66 -16.56 -12.16
N SER A 173 11.45 -17.07 -12.03
CA SER A 173 11.04 -17.96 -10.93
C SER A 173 11.16 -17.35 -9.52
N LEU A 174 11.22 -16.03 -9.40
CA LEU A 174 11.24 -15.37 -8.10
C LEU A 174 9.96 -15.69 -7.33
N ILE A 175 10.10 -16.25 -6.13
CA ILE A 175 8.98 -16.47 -5.22
C ILE A 175 8.77 -15.19 -4.40
N VAL A 176 7.52 -14.75 -4.29
CA VAL A 176 7.13 -13.50 -3.63
C VAL A 176 5.93 -13.72 -2.73
N PHE A 177 5.75 -12.78 -1.80
CA PHE A 177 4.53 -12.61 -1.04
C PHE A 177 3.74 -11.44 -1.61
N GLU A 178 2.50 -11.65 -2.01
CA GLU A 178 1.57 -10.61 -2.43
C GLU A 178 0.64 -10.26 -1.26
N PRO A 179 0.69 -9.04 -0.70
CA PRO A 179 -0.24 -8.61 0.33
C PRO A 179 -1.67 -8.50 -0.22
N ALA A 180 -2.67 -8.58 0.65
CA ALA A 180 -4.03 -8.22 0.29
C ALA A 180 -4.09 -6.78 -0.26
N ASP A 181 -4.98 -6.51 -1.21
CA ASP A 181 -5.01 -5.26 -1.97
C ASP A 181 -5.05 -4.00 -1.09
N GLN A 182 -5.77 -4.07 0.01
CA GLN A 182 -5.93 -2.98 1.00
C GLN A 182 -4.67 -2.65 1.82
N TYR A 183 -3.59 -3.40 1.66
CA TYR A 183 -2.31 -3.20 2.38
C TYR A 183 -1.12 -3.02 1.44
N LYS A 184 -1.36 -3.03 0.13
CA LYS A 184 -0.31 -2.85 -0.87
C LYS A 184 0.35 -1.47 -0.78
N GLY A 185 -0.45 -0.44 -0.58
CA GLY A 185 0.04 0.93 -0.36
C GLY A 185 0.79 1.09 0.95
N ASP A 186 0.30 0.48 2.05
CA ASP A 186 0.97 0.46 3.35
C ASP A 186 2.40 -0.07 3.21
N VAL A 187 2.54 -1.23 2.54
CA VAL A 187 3.83 -1.86 2.27
C VAL A 187 4.73 -0.95 1.43
N ALA A 188 4.20 -0.38 0.35
CA ALA A 188 4.97 0.51 -0.51
C ALA A 188 5.51 1.72 0.25
N ARG A 189 4.69 2.35 1.10
CA ARG A 189 5.11 3.50 1.92
C ARG A 189 6.12 3.13 3.01
N ASN A 190 6.08 1.88 3.51
CA ASN A 190 7.13 1.36 4.40
C ASN A 190 8.47 1.22 3.65
N TYR A 191 8.46 0.74 2.42
CA TYR A 191 9.67 0.62 1.61
C TYR A 191 10.25 1.99 1.22
N PHE A 192 9.42 2.95 0.83
CA PHE A 192 9.88 4.33 0.59
C PHE A 192 10.48 4.96 1.85
N TYR A 193 9.87 4.70 3.01
CA TYR A 193 10.42 5.14 4.28
C TYR A 193 11.80 4.53 4.54
N MET A 194 11.96 3.22 4.39
CA MET A 194 13.25 2.54 4.58
C MET A 194 14.31 3.06 3.63
N ALA A 195 13.97 3.27 2.35
CA ALA A 195 14.84 3.87 1.35
C ALA A 195 15.32 5.28 1.73
N THR A 196 14.50 6.02 2.47
CA THR A 196 14.77 7.41 2.83
C THR A 196 15.39 7.53 4.22
N CYS A 197 14.85 6.88 5.24
CA CYS A 197 15.34 6.97 6.61
C CYS A 197 16.76 6.39 6.77
N TYR A 198 17.12 5.44 5.92
CA TYR A 198 18.41 4.75 5.93
C TYR A 198 19.23 4.98 4.66
N GLU A 199 19.10 6.17 4.06
CA GLU A 199 19.79 6.57 2.83
C GLU A 199 21.30 6.36 2.91
N ASP A 200 21.90 6.63 4.08
CA ASP A 200 23.33 6.48 4.33
C ASP A 200 23.82 5.02 4.49
N LYS A 201 22.88 4.05 4.50
CA LYS A 201 23.19 2.64 4.76
C LYS A 201 22.68 1.70 3.67
N ILE A 202 21.52 2.02 3.07
CA ILE A 202 20.74 1.09 2.26
C ILE A 202 21.51 0.54 1.05
N ALA A 203 22.39 1.33 0.45
CA ALA A 203 23.25 0.89 -0.66
C ALA A 203 24.17 -0.28 -0.25
N SER A 204 24.61 -0.33 1.01
CA SER A 204 25.46 -1.39 1.52
C SER A 204 24.73 -2.71 1.82
N TRP A 205 23.42 -2.71 1.76
CA TRP A 205 22.61 -3.90 2.03
C TRP A 205 22.48 -4.83 0.82
N GLN A 206 22.79 -4.33 -0.38
CA GLN A 206 22.93 -5.21 -1.55
C GLN A 206 24.03 -6.26 -1.29
N LYS A 207 23.86 -7.46 -1.79
CA LYS A 207 24.76 -8.63 -1.63
C LYS A 207 24.82 -9.23 -0.21
N ILE A 208 23.90 -8.84 0.69
CA ILE A 208 23.77 -9.53 1.98
C ILE A 208 22.96 -10.79 1.84
N THR A 209 21.87 -10.76 1.05
CA THR A 209 21.02 -11.94 0.79
C THR A 209 20.51 -11.95 -0.65
N THR A 210 20.28 -13.13 -1.19
CA THR A 210 19.74 -13.29 -2.55
C THR A 210 18.37 -12.62 -2.72
N ASP A 211 17.52 -12.70 -1.69
CA ASP A 211 16.19 -12.07 -1.73
C ASP A 211 16.31 -10.53 -1.73
N GLY A 212 17.25 -9.97 -0.96
CA GLY A 212 17.57 -8.56 -0.97
C GLY A 212 18.13 -8.09 -2.30
N ASP A 213 19.02 -8.90 -2.92
CA ASP A 213 19.64 -8.59 -4.23
C ASP A 213 18.62 -8.55 -5.37
N ALA A 214 17.53 -9.34 -5.27
CA ALA A 214 16.46 -9.29 -6.24
C ALA A 214 15.70 -7.95 -6.26
N VAL A 215 15.85 -7.14 -5.21
CA VAL A 215 15.08 -5.93 -4.94
C VAL A 215 15.95 -4.67 -4.90
N LEU A 216 17.15 -4.76 -4.29
CA LEU A 216 18.04 -3.61 -4.07
C LEU A 216 19.02 -3.46 -5.23
N ASP A 217 19.19 -2.24 -5.72
CA ASP A 217 20.13 -1.93 -6.83
C ASP A 217 21.54 -1.52 -6.37
N GLY A 218 21.76 -1.41 -5.05
CA GLY A 218 23.05 -1.02 -4.47
C GLY A 218 23.35 0.47 -4.52
N THR A 219 22.34 1.30 -4.79
CA THR A 219 22.47 2.76 -4.75
C THR A 219 21.71 3.37 -3.56
N SER A 220 22.12 4.56 -3.13
CA SER A 220 21.41 5.33 -2.10
C SER A 220 20.27 6.18 -2.67
N ASP A 221 20.26 6.43 -3.96
CA ASP A 221 19.34 7.35 -4.62
C ASP A 221 18.10 6.63 -5.15
N HIS A 222 18.31 5.75 -6.12
CA HIS A 222 17.25 4.97 -6.74
C HIS A 222 16.79 3.83 -5.82
N VAL A 223 17.73 3.15 -5.18
CA VAL A 223 17.60 2.15 -4.11
C VAL A 223 17.09 0.79 -4.60
N TYR A 224 16.03 0.77 -5.37
CA TYR A 224 15.34 -0.45 -5.78
C TYR A 224 15.56 -0.75 -7.24
N GLU A 225 15.65 -2.03 -7.60
CA GLU A 225 15.57 -2.49 -8.98
C GLU A 225 14.33 -1.89 -9.67
N ASN A 226 14.44 -1.56 -10.96
CA ASN A 226 13.38 -0.87 -11.70
C ASN A 226 12.01 -1.55 -11.59
N TRP A 227 11.99 -2.88 -11.65
CA TRP A 227 10.74 -3.64 -11.55
C TRP A 227 10.07 -3.44 -10.19
N TYR A 228 10.88 -3.41 -9.12
CA TYR A 228 10.39 -3.29 -7.75
C TYR A 228 9.94 -1.87 -7.42
N LEU A 229 10.72 -0.87 -7.83
CA LEU A 229 10.33 0.53 -7.68
C LEU A 229 9.01 0.82 -8.40
N ASN A 230 8.88 0.36 -9.65
CA ASN A 230 7.64 0.51 -10.42
C ASN A 230 6.45 -0.18 -9.74
N LEU A 231 6.67 -1.37 -9.18
CA LEU A 231 5.64 -2.08 -8.42
C LEU A 231 5.20 -1.29 -7.17
N MET A 232 6.15 -0.80 -6.37
CA MET A 232 5.86 -0.03 -5.16
C MET A 232 5.13 1.29 -5.49
N LEU A 233 5.54 1.99 -6.53
CA LEU A 233 4.87 3.22 -6.99
C LEU A 233 3.45 2.92 -7.49
N LYS A 234 3.26 1.81 -8.20
CA LYS A 234 1.92 1.37 -8.64
C LYS A 234 1.02 1.07 -7.44
N TRP A 235 1.50 0.31 -6.45
CA TRP A 235 0.74 -0.01 -5.25
C TRP A 235 0.41 1.23 -4.43
N HIS A 236 1.37 2.14 -4.28
CA HIS A 236 1.15 3.43 -3.62
C HIS A 236 0.03 4.26 -4.26
N ALA A 237 -0.08 4.23 -5.60
CA ALA A 237 -1.14 4.93 -6.32
C ALA A 237 -2.50 4.20 -6.25
N GLN A 238 -2.50 2.87 -6.22
CA GLN A 238 -3.71 2.03 -6.19
C GLN A 238 -4.36 1.97 -4.82
N ASP A 239 -3.55 2.03 -3.76
CA ASP A 239 -3.99 1.98 -2.37
C ASP A 239 -3.54 3.27 -1.65
N PRO A 240 -4.36 4.34 -1.72
CA PRO A 240 -4.06 5.63 -1.10
C PRO A 240 -3.97 5.55 0.41
N VAL A 241 -3.31 6.55 1.02
CA VAL A 241 -3.14 6.64 2.47
C VAL A 241 -4.48 6.52 3.19
N SER A 242 -4.56 5.56 4.09
CA SER A 242 -5.73 5.25 4.91
C SER A 242 -5.69 6.00 6.25
N GLN A 243 -6.85 6.12 6.92
CA GLN A 243 -6.90 6.67 8.29
C GLN A 243 -6.08 5.84 9.27
N LYS A 244 -6.04 4.50 9.12
CA LYS A 244 -5.18 3.59 9.88
C LYS A 244 -3.70 4.01 9.83
N GLU A 245 -3.20 4.33 8.64
CA GLU A 245 -1.80 4.74 8.47
C GLU A 245 -1.53 6.10 9.10
N ILE A 246 -2.47 7.06 8.98
CA ILE A 246 -2.36 8.37 9.63
C ILE A 246 -2.30 8.20 11.15
N ASP A 247 -3.20 7.42 11.72
CA ASP A 247 -3.24 7.17 13.17
C ASP A 247 -1.97 6.45 13.63
N ARG A 248 -1.50 5.47 12.87
CA ARG A 248 -0.25 4.76 13.13
C ARG A 248 0.97 5.69 13.06
N ASN A 249 1.06 6.56 12.04
CA ASN A 249 2.13 7.53 11.89
C ASN A 249 2.19 8.49 13.11
N ASN A 250 1.04 8.90 13.61
CA ASN A 250 0.93 9.74 14.81
C ASN A 250 1.37 9.00 16.08
N ALA A 251 0.95 7.75 16.26
CA ALA A 251 1.32 6.94 17.43
C ALA A 251 2.81 6.62 17.44
N VAL A 252 3.38 6.26 16.28
CA VAL A 252 4.83 6.01 16.16
C VAL A 252 5.62 7.29 16.41
N TYR A 253 5.17 8.44 15.87
CA TYR A 253 5.81 9.73 16.12
C TYR A 253 5.90 10.07 17.61
N ALA A 254 4.85 9.80 18.38
CA ALA A 254 4.82 10.07 19.81
C ALA A 254 5.93 9.31 20.60
N VAL A 255 6.41 8.19 20.06
CA VAL A 255 7.42 7.33 20.70
C VAL A 255 8.80 7.46 20.03
N GLN A 256 8.87 7.42 18.70
CA GLN A 256 10.13 7.49 17.95
C GLN A 256 10.59 8.92 17.66
N GLY A 257 9.68 9.90 17.60
CA GLY A 257 10.00 11.30 17.32
C GLY A 257 10.21 11.64 15.85
N ASN A 258 10.05 10.65 14.95
CA ASN A 258 10.05 10.87 13.50
C ASN A 258 8.72 10.41 12.87
N ARG A 259 8.50 10.78 11.61
CA ARG A 259 7.28 10.48 10.85
C ARG A 259 7.62 9.81 9.53
N ASN A 260 6.70 9.00 9.01
CA ASN A 260 6.80 8.52 7.63
C ASN A 260 6.31 9.63 6.68
N PRO A 261 7.22 10.25 5.90
CA PRO A 261 6.85 11.37 5.03
C PRO A 261 5.91 10.96 3.88
N TYR A 262 5.86 9.69 3.52
CA TYR A 262 5.01 9.18 2.44
C TYR A 262 3.57 8.89 2.88
N ILE A 263 3.31 8.94 4.19
CA ILE A 263 1.97 8.98 4.76
C ILE A 263 1.49 10.43 4.87
N ASP A 264 2.36 11.33 5.34
CA ASP A 264 2.03 12.75 5.52
C ASP A 264 1.91 13.50 4.17
N HIS A 265 2.75 13.14 3.21
CA HIS A 265 2.89 13.76 1.89
C HIS A 265 3.08 12.66 0.83
N PRO A 266 2.01 11.92 0.47
CA PRO A 266 2.10 10.82 -0.47
C PRO A 266 2.68 11.24 -1.83
N GLU A 267 2.50 12.49 -2.23
CA GLU A 267 3.06 13.04 -3.46
C GLU A 267 4.60 13.07 -3.48
N TYR A 268 5.28 12.92 -2.34
CA TYR A 268 6.74 12.91 -2.29
C TYR A 268 7.34 11.69 -3.01
N ALA A 269 6.63 10.57 -3.06
CA ALA A 269 7.09 9.40 -3.80
C ALA A 269 7.36 9.75 -5.28
N CYS A 270 6.39 10.36 -5.97
CA CYS A 270 6.56 10.77 -7.36
C CYS A 270 7.40 12.04 -7.54
N LYS A 271 7.54 12.89 -6.52
CA LYS A 271 8.49 14.00 -6.56
C LYS A 271 9.95 13.53 -6.50
N ILE A 272 10.22 12.42 -5.83
CA ILE A 272 11.54 11.81 -5.70
C ILE A 272 11.86 10.95 -6.93
N TRP A 273 11.03 9.96 -7.22
CA TRP A 273 11.22 9.02 -8.33
C TRP A 273 10.39 9.42 -9.55
N SER A 274 10.50 10.66 -9.97
CA SER A 274 9.66 11.27 -11.00
C SER A 274 9.74 10.57 -12.37
N VAL A 275 10.90 10.05 -12.74
CA VAL A 275 11.11 9.32 -14.00
C VAL A 275 10.30 8.01 -13.99
N ALA A 276 10.35 7.27 -12.90
CA ALA A 276 9.58 6.03 -12.76
C ALA A 276 8.06 6.31 -12.73
N CYS A 277 7.62 7.33 -12.01
CA CYS A 277 6.23 7.75 -12.00
C CYS A 277 5.73 8.21 -13.38
N ALA A 278 6.54 8.94 -14.14
CA ALA A 278 6.21 9.34 -15.51
C ALA A 278 6.06 8.12 -16.43
N ALA A 279 6.95 7.13 -16.30
CA ALA A 279 6.87 5.89 -17.07
C ALA A 279 5.59 5.09 -16.76
N LEU A 280 5.14 5.05 -15.51
CA LEU A 280 3.85 4.43 -15.14
C LEU A 280 2.66 5.17 -15.77
N ASN A 281 2.70 6.49 -15.81
CA ASN A 281 1.67 7.29 -16.46
C ASN A 281 1.67 7.11 -17.98
N THR A 282 2.84 6.96 -18.60
CA THR A 282 2.96 6.74 -20.05
C THR A 282 2.39 5.38 -20.46
N ASN A 283 2.64 4.33 -19.66
CA ASN A 283 2.03 3.02 -19.89
C ASN A 283 0.49 3.03 -19.74
N SER A 284 -0.08 3.92 -18.94
CA SER A 284 -1.53 4.15 -18.90
C SER A 284 -2.02 4.98 -20.09
N PHE A 285 -1.18 5.84 -20.66
CA PHE A 285 -1.48 6.59 -21.89
C PHE A 285 -1.49 5.70 -23.15
N GLU A 286 -0.60 4.72 -23.24
CA GLU A 286 -0.58 3.80 -24.39
C GLU A 286 -1.83 2.92 -24.45
N LEU A 287 -2.36 2.46 -23.30
CA LEU A 287 -3.67 1.81 -23.24
C LEU A 287 -4.83 2.75 -23.62
N ILE A 288 -4.66 4.06 -23.41
CA ILE A 288 -5.63 5.10 -23.71
C ILE A 288 -5.62 5.46 -25.20
N ALA A 289 -4.46 5.40 -25.85
CA ALA A 289 -4.31 5.77 -27.26
C ALA A 289 -5.08 4.84 -28.21
N ASP A 290 -5.28 3.58 -27.82
CA ASP A 290 -5.89 2.55 -28.64
C ASP A 290 -7.39 2.34 -28.40
N ILE A 291 -8.05 3.13 -27.52
CA ILE A 291 -9.49 3.03 -27.30
C ILE A 291 -10.23 4.12 -28.06
N ASN A 292 -10.92 3.71 -29.11
CA ASN A 292 -11.78 4.55 -29.91
C ASN A 292 -13.26 4.29 -29.57
N ILE A 293 -14.03 5.36 -29.30
CA ILE A 293 -15.45 5.25 -28.95
C ILE A 293 -16.27 6.04 -29.98
N TYR A 294 -17.11 5.33 -30.73
CA TYR A 294 -17.89 5.93 -31.80
C TYR A 294 -19.26 5.28 -31.99
N PRO A 295 -20.24 6.06 -32.49
CA PRO A 295 -20.24 7.52 -32.59
C PRO A 295 -20.34 8.17 -31.21
N ASN A 296 -19.64 9.28 -31.01
CA ASN A 296 -19.77 10.11 -29.83
C ASN A 296 -19.75 11.61 -30.22
N PRO A 297 -20.88 12.34 -30.19
CA PRO A 297 -22.20 11.92 -29.70
C PRO A 297 -22.89 10.83 -30.53
N SER A 298 -23.67 9.99 -29.85
CA SER A 298 -24.50 8.96 -30.50
C SER A 298 -25.95 9.43 -30.68
N ASN A 299 -26.50 9.24 -31.87
CA ASN A 299 -27.90 9.57 -32.17
C ASN A 299 -28.81 8.33 -32.27
N ASN A 300 -28.27 7.13 -32.15
CA ASN A 300 -28.95 5.86 -32.29
C ASN A 300 -28.94 4.97 -31.05
N GLN A 301 -28.71 5.59 -29.88
CA GLN A 301 -28.69 4.89 -28.58
C GLN A 301 -27.65 3.75 -28.50
N ARG A 302 -26.60 3.82 -29.32
CA ARG A 302 -25.58 2.81 -29.44
C ARG A 302 -24.22 3.46 -29.53
N VAL A 303 -23.22 2.85 -28.87
CA VAL A 303 -21.80 3.19 -29.00
C VAL A 303 -20.98 1.93 -29.21
N ASN A 304 -19.95 2.03 -30.02
CA ASN A 304 -18.94 1.01 -30.20
C ASN A 304 -17.66 1.45 -29.49
N ILE A 305 -16.98 0.49 -28.91
CA ILE A 305 -15.69 0.65 -28.25
C ILE A 305 -14.72 -0.24 -29.01
N GLU A 306 -13.82 0.34 -29.74
CA GLU A 306 -12.80 -0.36 -30.52
C GLU A 306 -11.47 -0.30 -29.78
N THR A 307 -10.84 -1.46 -29.55
CA THR A 307 -9.56 -1.58 -28.88
C THR A 307 -8.94 -2.94 -29.16
N GLU A 308 -7.62 -3.00 -29.28
CA GLU A 308 -6.86 -4.24 -29.40
C GLU A 308 -6.78 -5.02 -28.05
N ASN A 309 -7.11 -4.36 -26.93
CA ASN A 309 -7.04 -4.97 -25.61
C ASN A 309 -8.31 -5.73 -25.27
N GLU A 310 -8.18 -6.89 -24.63
CA GLU A 310 -9.32 -7.59 -24.03
C GLU A 310 -9.76 -6.84 -22.76
N LEU A 311 -11.06 -6.45 -22.73
CA LEU A 311 -11.63 -5.77 -21.59
C LEU A 311 -12.14 -6.76 -20.55
N ASP A 312 -11.83 -6.51 -19.28
CA ASP A 312 -12.34 -7.28 -18.12
C ASP A 312 -13.71 -6.78 -17.67
N ASP A 313 -13.95 -5.46 -17.82
CA ASP A 313 -15.15 -4.82 -17.31
C ASP A 313 -15.47 -3.53 -18.08
N ILE A 314 -16.75 -3.33 -18.35
CA ILE A 314 -17.31 -2.11 -18.93
C ILE A 314 -18.40 -1.60 -17.99
N GLN A 315 -18.25 -0.39 -17.45
CA GLN A 315 -19.24 0.27 -16.63
C GLN A 315 -19.73 1.56 -17.27
N LEU A 316 -21.04 1.69 -17.40
CA LEU A 316 -21.72 2.93 -17.79
C LEU A 316 -22.18 3.64 -16.53
N ILE A 317 -21.70 4.85 -16.29
CA ILE A 317 -21.93 5.61 -15.06
C ILE A 317 -22.61 6.94 -15.42
N ASN A 318 -23.70 7.30 -14.76
CA ASN A 318 -24.37 8.58 -14.96
C ASN A 318 -23.59 9.73 -14.26
N ILE A 319 -24.05 10.97 -14.49
CA ILE A 319 -23.44 12.17 -13.93
C ILE A 319 -23.49 12.24 -12.40
N ASN A 320 -24.36 11.44 -11.76
CA ASN A 320 -24.50 11.34 -10.31
C ASN A 320 -23.60 10.25 -9.71
N GLY A 321 -22.77 9.59 -10.52
CA GLY A 321 -21.89 8.51 -10.08
C GLY A 321 -22.56 7.13 -9.94
N GLN A 322 -23.83 6.99 -10.38
CA GLN A 322 -24.54 5.70 -10.31
C GLN A 322 -24.19 4.84 -11.52
N ILE A 323 -23.86 3.57 -11.29
CA ILE A 323 -23.64 2.58 -12.35
C ILE A 323 -25.00 2.23 -12.96
N MET A 324 -25.17 2.55 -14.23
CA MET A 324 -26.37 2.28 -15.01
C MET A 324 -26.32 0.91 -15.68
N GLN A 325 -25.12 0.47 -16.06
CA GLN A 325 -24.88 -0.83 -16.68
C GLN A 325 -23.47 -1.29 -16.35
N GLU A 326 -23.30 -2.57 -16.07
CA GLU A 326 -22.00 -3.23 -15.86
C GLU A 326 -21.96 -4.51 -16.67
N ILE A 327 -20.86 -4.73 -17.40
CA ILE A 327 -20.62 -5.93 -18.21
C ILE A 327 -19.26 -6.50 -17.81
N LYS A 328 -19.27 -7.61 -17.10
CA LYS A 328 -18.09 -8.38 -16.72
C LYS A 328 -17.66 -9.30 -17.84
N LYS A 329 -16.38 -9.36 -18.15
CA LYS A 329 -15.78 -10.18 -19.21
C LYS A 329 -16.56 -10.02 -20.55
N PRO A 330 -16.68 -8.80 -21.05
CA PRO A 330 -17.41 -8.55 -22.29
C PRO A 330 -16.74 -9.28 -23.45
N SER A 331 -17.52 -9.70 -24.44
CA SER A 331 -16.99 -10.31 -25.65
C SER A 331 -16.91 -9.29 -26.78
N ALA A 332 -15.77 -9.19 -27.45
CA ALA A 332 -15.59 -8.37 -28.63
C ALA A 332 -15.91 -9.15 -29.92
N GLN A 333 -16.38 -8.44 -30.93
CA GLN A 333 -16.40 -8.91 -32.30
C GLN A 333 -15.44 -8.04 -33.12
N ASN A 334 -14.41 -8.64 -33.69
CA ASN A 334 -13.36 -7.93 -34.42
C ASN A 334 -12.84 -6.70 -33.65
N HIS A 335 -12.36 -6.93 -32.41
CA HIS A 335 -11.84 -5.88 -31.51
C HIS A 335 -12.84 -4.78 -31.14
N THR A 336 -14.16 -5.01 -31.36
CA THR A 336 -15.20 -4.02 -31.08
C THR A 336 -16.22 -4.57 -30.09
N TYR A 337 -16.41 -3.83 -28.99
CA TYR A 337 -17.49 -4.04 -28.01
C TYR A 337 -18.62 -3.06 -28.32
N THR A 338 -19.87 -3.51 -28.23
CA THR A 338 -21.04 -2.68 -28.53
C THR A 338 -21.95 -2.54 -27.33
N LEU A 339 -22.30 -1.31 -26.98
CA LEU A 339 -23.33 -0.99 -26.00
C LEU A 339 -24.57 -0.48 -26.77
N GLU A 340 -25.73 -1.04 -26.44
CA GLU A 340 -27.00 -0.71 -27.10
C GLU A 340 -28.07 -0.31 -26.08
N ASN A 341 -29.16 0.29 -26.58
CA ASN A 341 -30.31 0.73 -25.79
C ASN A 341 -29.94 1.74 -24.68
N LEU A 342 -28.97 2.60 -24.99
CA LEU A 342 -28.49 3.60 -24.04
C LEU A 342 -29.49 4.75 -23.96
N PRO A 343 -30.02 5.12 -22.80
CA PRO A 343 -30.89 6.28 -22.63
C PRO A 343 -30.18 7.58 -23.04
N LYS A 344 -30.96 8.59 -23.44
CA LYS A 344 -30.41 9.93 -23.72
C LYS A 344 -29.77 10.53 -22.49
N GLY A 345 -28.58 11.10 -22.64
CA GLY A 345 -27.86 11.69 -21.52
C GLY A 345 -26.35 11.80 -21.67
N PHE A 346 -25.72 12.30 -20.63
CA PHE A 346 -24.27 12.31 -20.45
C PHE A 346 -23.86 11.17 -19.54
N TYR A 347 -22.84 10.43 -19.95
CA TYR A 347 -22.34 9.29 -19.21
C TYR A 347 -20.82 9.28 -19.17
N PHE A 348 -20.30 8.65 -18.13
CA PHE A 348 -18.92 8.22 -18.04
C PHE A 348 -18.87 6.72 -18.33
N LEU A 349 -18.04 6.34 -19.28
CA LEU A 349 -17.78 4.96 -19.66
C LEU A 349 -16.44 4.57 -19.05
N LYS A 350 -16.46 3.75 -18.00
CA LYS A 350 -15.26 3.19 -17.39
C LYS A 350 -14.98 1.84 -18.00
N LEU A 351 -13.79 1.68 -18.56
CA LEU A 351 -13.29 0.48 -19.20
C LEU A 351 -12.11 -0.04 -18.41
N SER A 352 -12.10 -1.33 -18.12
CA SER A 352 -11.04 -1.97 -17.34
C SER A 352 -10.44 -3.14 -18.11
N ALA A 353 -9.12 -3.25 -18.08
CA ALA A 353 -8.33 -4.34 -18.63
C ALA A 353 -7.06 -4.53 -17.78
N ASP A 354 -6.66 -5.77 -17.47
CA ASP A 354 -5.42 -6.09 -16.75
C ASP A 354 -5.20 -5.25 -15.47
N SER A 355 -6.25 -5.15 -14.64
CA SER A 355 -6.23 -4.34 -13.39
C SER A 355 -6.05 -2.83 -13.62
N ARG A 356 -6.25 -2.32 -14.83
CA ARG A 356 -6.19 -0.91 -15.20
C ARG A 356 -7.57 -0.44 -15.63
N SER A 357 -7.85 0.84 -15.48
CA SER A 357 -9.11 1.39 -15.96
C SER A 357 -8.95 2.77 -16.57
N ILE A 358 -9.77 3.05 -17.56
CA ILE A 358 -9.91 4.39 -18.15
C ILE A 358 -11.36 4.81 -18.12
N THR A 359 -11.60 6.10 -17.97
CA THR A 359 -12.93 6.69 -18.06
C THR A 359 -13.01 7.66 -19.22
N LYS A 360 -13.94 7.42 -20.14
CA LYS A 360 -14.25 8.29 -21.27
C LYS A 360 -15.66 8.88 -21.15
N LYS A 361 -15.83 10.12 -21.57
CA LYS A 361 -17.14 10.76 -21.62
C LYS A 361 -17.86 10.37 -22.91
N ILE A 362 -19.12 9.97 -22.81
CA ILE A 362 -20.00 9.74 -23.96
C ILE A 362 -21.28 10.55 -23.84
N ILE A 363 -21.86 10.88 -24.99
CA ILE A 363 -23.08 11.66 -25.11
C ILE A 363 -24.06 10.87 -25.98
N ILE A 364 -25.27 10.66 -25.48
CA ILE A 364 -26.39 10.02 -26.20
C ILE A 364 -27.47 11.07 -26.41
N ASN A 365 -27.78 11.35 -27.67
CA ASN A 365 -28.79 12.35 -28.10
C ASN A 365 -30.18 11.75 -28.24
#